data_11c64f36eec804735d924e5ff8d043ef
#
_entry.id   11c64f36eec804735d924e5ff8d043ef
#
_cell.length_a   1.000
_cell.length_b   1.000
_cell.length_c   1.000
_cell.angle_alpha   90.00
_cell.angle_beta   90.00
_cell.angle_gamma   90.00
#
_symmetry.space_group_name_H-M   'P 1'
#
loop_
_entity.id
_entity.type
_entity.pdbx_description
1 polymer ?
#
loop_
_entity_poly.entity_id
_entity_poly.type
_entity_poly.pdbx_seq_one_letter_code
_entity_poly.pdbx_strand_id
1 'polypeptide(L)'
;SPRESWGSSYARARITPYLHTRVFTTAERSLIGRLCERLDSGDFDHGQPRLVADAIARREDVGAARTHGDLWNGNVMWTPGGAVLIDPAAQGGHAEEDLAALAVFGCPYYERILAAYNEASPLEDGWRERIALHQAHIMMIHCAVFGRSYVPDAVAIARRYA
;
A
#
# COMPACT_ATOMS: atom_id res chain seq x y z
N SER A 1 -1.03 -23.76 9.98
CA SER A 1 -2.05 -23.01 9.24
C SER A 1 -1.46 -22.52 7.94
N PRO A 2 -2.19 -22.55 6.81
CA PRO A 2 -1.74 -21.85 5.62
C PRO A 2 -1.46 -20.39 6.02
N ARG A 3 -0.31 -19.83 5.61
CA ARG A 3 -0.06 -18.42 5.80
C ARG A 3 -1.15 -17.66 5.05
N GLU A 4 -1.79 -16.73 5.73
CA GLU A 4 -2.76 -15.83 5.11
C GLU A 4 -2.07 -15.09 3.95
N SER A 5 -2.76 -14.98 2.82
CA SER A 5 -2.22 -14.27 1.66
C SER A 5 -2.10 -12.77 1.96
N TRP A 6 -1.23 -12.08 1.19
CA TRP A 6 -1.13 -10.64 1.32
C TRP A 6 -2.49 -9.97 1.06
N GLY A 7 -3.16 -10.34 -0.02
CA GLY A 7 -4.43 -9.74 -0.41
C GLY A 7 -5.51 -9.90 0.64
N SER A 8 -5.64 -11.11 1.22
CA SER A 8 -6.59 -11.38 2.30
C SER A 8 -6.29 -10.55 3.54
N SER A 9 -5.01 -10.50 3.97
CA SER A 9 -4.57 -9.66 5.10
C SER A 9 -4.81 -8.18 4.83
N TYR A 10 -4.50 -7.71 3.62
CA TYR A 10 -4.65 -6.32 3.21
C TYR A 10 -6.14 -5.91 3.19
N ALA A 11 -7.01 -6.70 2.59
CA ALA A 11 -8.44 -6.45 2.58
C ALA A 11 -9.01 -6.37 4.00
N ARG A 12 -8.71 -7.38 4.82
CA ARG A 12 -9.30 -7.52 6.15
C ARG A 12 -8.78 -6.50 7.16
N ALA A 13 -7.47 -6.25 7.17
CA ALA A 13 -6.85 -5.38 8.17
C ALA A 13 -6.75 -3.92 7.73
N ARG A 14 -6.71 -3.65 6.42
CA ARG A 14 -6.38 -2.32 5.89
C ARG A 14 -7.52 -1.61 5.18
N ILE A 15 -8.52 -2.32 4.66
CA ILE A 15 -9.62 -1.71 3.91
C ILE A 15 -10.95 -1.89 4.65
N THR A 16 -11.32 -3.13 4.99
CA THR A 16 -12.61 -3.47 5.59
C THR A 16 -12.97 -2.65 6.85
N PRO A 17 -12.04 -2.35 7.78
CA PRO A 17 -12.37 -1.57 8.96
C PRO A 17 -12.96 -0.19 8.67
N TYR A 18 -12.60 0.41 7.54
CA TYR A 18 -13.06 1.74 7.14
C TYR A 18 -14.38 1.74 6.38
N LEU A 19 -14.84 0.60 5.88
CA LEU A 19 -16.10 0.48 5.12
C LEU A 19 -17.34 0.85 5.95
N HIS A 20 -17.25 0.73 7.27
CA HIS A 20 -18.36 1.05 8.18
C HIS A 20 -18.48 2.55 8.47
N THR A 21 -17.57 3.37 8.01
CA THR A 21 -17.65 4.82 8.21
C THR A 21 -18.82 5.40 7.41
N ARG A 22 -19.44 6.46 7.95
CA ARG A 22 -20.60 7.11 7.30
C ARG A 22 -20.21 7.90 6.03
N VAL A 23 -18.93 7.97 5.72
CA VAL A 23 -18.42 8.74 4.58
C VAL A 23 -18.82 8.12 3.24
N PHE A 24 -19.03 6.81 3.18
CA PHE A 24 -19.37 6.11 1.95
C PHE A 24 -20.88 5.90 1.79
N THR A 25 -21.39 6.09 0.58
CA THR A 25 -22.71 5.63 0.18
C THR A 25 -22.77 4.12 0.08
N THR A 26 -23.97 3.55 0.01
CA THR A 26 -24.17 2.10 -0.18
C THR A 26 -23.49 1.59 -1.46
N ALA A 27 -23.60 2.33 -2.56
CA ALA A 27 -23.00 1.95 -3.84
C ALA A 27 -21.46 1.97 -3.78
N GLU A 28 -20.88 2.97 -3.14
CA GLU A 28 -19.42 3.07 -2.94
C GLU A 28 -18.92 1.93 -2.06
N ARG A 29 -19.61 1.61 -0.96
CA ARG A 29 -19.29 0.45 -0.10
C ARG A 29 -19.35 -0.87 -0.87
N SER A 30 -20.39 -1.08 -1.66
CA SER A 30 -20.51 -2.29 -2.50
C SER A 30 -19.35 -2.43 -3.48
N LEU A 31 -18.92 -1.32 -4.10
CA LEU A 31 -17.80 -1.32 -5.03
C LEU A 31 -16.49 -1.66 -4.33
N ILE A 32 -16.19 -1.00 -3.20
CA ILE A 32 -14.98 -1.28 -2.43
C ILE A 32 -15.03 -2.69 -1.83
N GLY A 33 -16.22 -3.18 -1.48
CA GLY A 33 -16.43 -4.56 -1.04
C GLY A 33 -16.02 -5.60 -2.08
N ARG A 34 -16.36 -5.38 -3.36
CA ARG A 34 -15.89 -6.25 -4.46
C ARG A 34 -14.37 -6.26 -4.61
N LEU A 35 -13.73 -5.11 -4.44
CA LEU A 35 -12.26 -5.06 -4.39
C LEU A 35 -11.73 -5.94 -3.24
N CYS A 36 -12.34 -5.85 -2.05
CA CYS A 36 -11.95 -6.70 -0.91
C CYS A 36 -12.15 -8.18 -1.21
N GLU A 37 -13.24 -8.58 -1.87
CA GLU A 37 -13.50 -9.96 -2.27
C GLU A 37 -12.42 -10.47 -3.23
N ARG A 38 -12.00 -9.67 -4.21
CA ARG A 38 -10.93 -10.04 -5.14
C ARG A 38 -9.56 -10.12 -4.47
N LEU A 39 -9.27 -9.21 -3.53
CA LEU A 39 -8.08 -9.29 -2.71
C LEU A 39 -8.07 -10.57 -1.86
N ASP A 40 -9.21 -10.91 -1.26
CA ASP A 40 -9.34 -12.10 -0.40
C ASP A 40 -9.24 -13.41 -1.21
N SER A 41 -9.65 -13.40 -2.49
CA SER A 41 -9.49 -14.55 -3.40
C SER A 41 -8.05 -14.76 -3.87
N GLY A 42 -7.15 -13.81 -3.64
CA GLY A 42 -5.75 -13.88 -4.06
C GLY A 42 -5.50 -13.40 -5.50
N ASP A 43 -6.48 -12.77 -6.15
CA ASP A 43 -6.35 -12.29 -7.55
C ASP A 43 -5.16 -11.33 -7.74
N PHE A 44 -4.74 -10.67 -6.65
CA PHE A 44 -3.68 -9.68 -6.66
C PHE A 44 -2.46 -10.09 -5.81
N ASP A 45 -2.38 -11.33 -5.36
CA ASP A 45 -1.23 -11.79 -4.60
C ASP A 45 0.03 -11.76 -5.45
N HIS A 46 1.10 -11.27 -4.88
CA HIS A 46 2.39 -11.12 -5.54
C HIS A 46 3.53 -11.18 -4.53
N GLY A 47 4.75 -11.37 -5.03
CA GLY A 47 5.94 -11.54 -4.20
C GLY A 47 6.46 -10.22 -3.65
N GLN A 48 7.13 -10.31 -2.51
CA GLN A 48 7.92 -9.21 -1.95
C GLN A 48 9.10 -8.87 -2.87
N PRO A 49 9.57 -7.62 -2.86
CA PRO A 49 10.82 -7.25 -3.52
C PRO A 49 11.98 -8.15 -3.08
N ARG A 50 12.96 -8.31 -3.97
CA ARG A 50 14.00 -9.34 -3.89
C ARG A 50 14.69 -9.46 -2.54
N LEU A 51 15.10 -8.36 -1.93
CA LEU A 51 15.81 -8.41 -0.64
C LEU A 51 14.93 -8.98 0.48
N VAL A 52 13.65 -8.61 0.53
CA VAL A 52 12.69 -9.14 1.52
C VAL A 52 12.39 -10.61 1.22
N ALA A 53 12.17 -10.97 -0.05
CA ALA A 53 11.92 -12.34 -0.46
C ALA A 53 13.09 -13.26 -0.10
N ASP A 54 14.32 -12.81 -0.35
CA ASP A 54 15.53 -13.56 -0.01
C ASP A 54 15.70 -13.73 1.52
N ALA A 55 15.40 -12.69 2.32
CA ALA A 55 15.42 -12.78 3.79
C ALA A 55 14.38 -13.79 4.31
N ILE A 56 13.17 -13.78 3.76
CA ILE A 56 12.13 -14.76 4.08
C ILE A 56 12.58 -16.18 3.71
N ALA A 57 13.17 -16.35 2.53
CA ALA A 57 13.66 -17.65 2.06
C ALA A 57 14.79 -18.21 2.94
N ARG A 58 15.66 -17.34 3.45
CA ARG A 58 16.73 -17.73 4.40
C ARG A 58 16.21 -17.95 5.83
N ARG A 59 14.93 -17.76 6.09
CA ARG A 59 14.32 -17.89 7.42
C ARG A 59 14.95 -16.96 8.47
N GLU A 60 15.27 -15.75 8.07
CA GLU A 60 15.87 -14.71 8.93
C GLU A 60 14.83 -14.05 9.87
N ASP A 61 13.93 -14.81 10.45
CA ASP A 61 12.84 -14.32 11.34
C ASP A 61 12.06 -13.11 10.75
N VAL A 62 11.93 -13.12 9.41
CA VAL A 62 11.24 -12.08 8.63
C VAL A 62 10.00 -12.70 8.02
N GLY A 63 8.82 -12.24 8.43
CA GLY A 63 7.54 -12.70 7.87
C GLY A 63 6.95 -11.73 6.82
N ALA A 64 7.38 -10.47 6.86
CA ALA A 64 6.91 -9.39 6.01
C ALA A 64 7.98 -8.29 5.92
N ALA A 65 7.85 -7.38 4.97
CA ALA A 65 8.67 -6.18 4.95
C ALA A 65 8.36 -5.31 6.18
N ARG A 66 9.38 -4.66 6.73
CA ARG A 66 9.15 -3.56 7.66
C ARG A 66 8.81 -2.33 6.84
N THR A 67 7.59 -1.83 6.97
CA THR A 67 7.14 -0.62 6.30
C THR A 67 7.17 0.57 7.25
N HIS A 68 7.35 1.78 6.70
CA HIS A 68 7.15 3.03 7.41
C HIS A 68 5.66 3.19 7.79
N GLY A 69 4.77 2.75 6.90
CA GLY A 69 3.33 2.69 7.13
C GLY A 69 2.57 4.01 6.90
N ASP A 70 3.28 5.13 6.79
CA ASP A 70 2.75 6.45 6.44
C ASP A 70 3.78 7.26 5.64
N LEU A 71 4.36 6.63 4.61
CA LEU A 71 5.43 7.22 3.82
C LEU A 71 4.88 8.06 2.65
N TRP A 72 4.37 9.23 2.97
CA TRP A 72 4.08 10.25 1.97
C TRP A 72 5.16 11.36 2.00
N ASN A 73 5.20 12.22 1.00
CA ASN A 73 6.27 13.22 0.88
C ASN A 73 6.40 14.18 2.09
N GLY A 74 5.32 14.42 2.84
CA GLY A 74 5.36 15.23 4.06
C GLY A 74 6.16 14.59 5.19
N ASN A 75 6.34 13.28 5.18
CA ASN A 75 7.15 12.53 6.14
C ASN A 75 8.58 12.27 5.62
N VAL A 76 9.00 13.00 4.58
CA VAL A 76 10.37 12.95 4.03
C VAL A 76 11.02 14.31 4.17
N MET A 77 12.02 14.44 5.02
CA MET A 77 12.82 15.65 5.15
C MET A 77 14.03 15.57 4.21
N TRP A 78 14.07 16.46 3.24
CA TRP A 78 15.19 16.59 2.32
C TRP A 78 16.27 17.46 2.94
N THR A 79 17.46 16.91 3.17
CA THR A 79 18.59 17.59 3.79
C THR A 79 19.82 17.54 2.89
N PRO A 80 20.83 18.41 3.11
CA PRO A 80 22.09 18.30 2.36
C PRO A 80 22.81 16.96 2.53
N GLY A 81 22.55 16.24 3.64
CA GLY A 81 23.11 14.92 3.92
C GLY A 81 22.27 13.74 3.41
N GLY A 82 21.11 13.99 2.78
CA GLY A 82 20.19 12.96 2.28
C GLY A 82 18.76 13.13 2.77
N ALA A 83 17.93 12.12 2.53
CA ALA A 83 16.54 12.09 3.00
C ALA A 83 16.48 11.50 4.41
N VAL A 84 15.69 12.12 5.27
CA VAL A 84 15.37 11.64 6.62
C VAL A 84 13.86 11.35 6.68
N LEU A 85 13.50 10.12 7.04
CA LEU A 85 12.11 9.71 7.22
C LEU A 85 11.69 10.01 8.66
N ILE A 86 10.51 10.59 8.84
CA ILE A 86 9.95 10.99 10.13
C ILE A 86 8.53 10.48 10.29
N ASP A 87 8.03 10.47 11.52
CA ASP A 87 6.64 10.11 11.89
C ASP A 87 6.16 8.74 11.35
N PRO A 88 6.90 7.65 11.59
CA PRO A 88 6.51 6.34 11.10
C PRO A 88 5.29 5.78 11.85
N ALA A 89 4.36 5.18 11.10
CA ALA A 89 3.35 4.26 11.58
C ALA A 89 3.82 2.80 11.34
N ALA A 90 5.01 2.48 11.85
CA ALA A 90 5.76 1.28 11.50
C ALA A 90 4.97 -0.02 11.70
N GLN A 91 4.98 -0.87 10.68
CA GLN A 91 4.23 -2.14 10.68
C GLN A 91 4.89 -3.16 9.75
N GLY A 92 4.43 -4.42 9.84
CA GLY A 92 4.72 -5.42 8.83
C GLY A 92 3.74 -5.30 7.66
N GLY A 93 4.24 -5.38 6.43
CA GLY A 93 3.41 -5.26 5.23
C GLY A 93 4.16 -5.69 3.97
N HIS A 94 3.66 -5.24 2.83
CA HIS A 94 4.35 -5.38 1.56
C HIS A 94 5.19 -4.12 1.29
N ALA A 95 6.44 -4.28 0.85
CA ALA A 95 7.32 -3.13 0.64
C ALA A 95 6.81 -2.15 -0.43
N GLU A 96 6.01 -2.62 -1.40
CA GLU A 96 5.37 -1.76 -2.40
C GLU A 96 4.39 -0.75 -1.77
N GLU A 97 3.86 -1.00 -0.57
CA GLU A 97 2.93 -0.08 0.12
C GLU A 97 3.56 1.29 0.38
N ASP A 98 4.79 1.32 0.89
CA ASP A 98 5.51 2.57 1.14
C ASP A 98 5.89 3.29 -0.16
N LEU A 99 6.33 2.54 -1.18
CA LEU A 99 6.64 3.09 -2.49
C LEU A 99 5.41 3.73 -3.16
N ALA A 100 4.25 3.08 -3.00
CA ALA A 100 2.98 3.60 -3.51
C ALA A 100 2.50 4.84 -2.73
N ALA A 101 2.68 4.85 -1.41
CA ALA A 101 2.30 5.96 -0.55
C ALA A 101 3.03 7.25 -0.91
N LEU A 102 4.30 7.20 -1.30
CA LEU A 102 5.08 8.36 -1.75
C LEU A 102 4.42 9.11 -2.92
N ALA A 103 3.69 8.43 -3.79
CA ALA A 103 3.05 9.04 -4.96
C ALA A 103 1.74 9.75 -4.65
N VAL A 104 1.10 9.45 -3.52
CA VAL A 104 -0.31 9.84 -3.23
C VAL A 104 -0.55 11.35 -3.32
N PHE A 105 0.36 12.14 -2.76
CA PHE A 105 0.26 13.61 -2.77
C PHE A 105 1.39 14.27 -3.57
N GLY A 106 2.03 13.50 -4.43
CA GLY A 106 3.21 13.91 -5.16
C GLY A 106 4.49 13.81 -4.32
N CYS A 107 5.57 13.40 -4.97
CA CYS A 107 6.89 13.32 -4.35
C CYS A 107 7.95 13.80 -5.35
N PRO A 108 8.83 14.73 -4.98
CA PRO A 108 9.97 15.09 -5.80
C PRO A 108 10.82 13.85 -6.13
N TYR A 109 11.25 13.75 -7.38
CA TYR A 109 12.14 12.67 -7.84
C TYR A 109 11.54 11.26 -7.74
N TYR A 110 10.20 11.12 -7.67
CA TYR A 110 9.52 9.84 -7.45
C TYR A 110 10.03 8.71 -8.37
N GLU A 111 10.07 8.95 -9.68
CA GLU A 111 10.55 7.94 -10.65
C GLU A 111 12.01 7.56 -10.42
N ARG A 112 12.85 8.49 -9.99
CA ARG A 112 14.24 8.21 -9.63
C ARG A 112 14.35 7.36 -8.36
N ILE A 113 13.50 7.62 -7.38
CA ILE A 113 13.42 6.81 -6.15
C ILE A 113 13.03 5.39 -6.50
N LEU A 114 11.98 5.21 -7.31
CA LEU A 114 11.52 3.89 -7.75
C LEU A 114 12.59 3.14 -8.54
N ALA A 115 13.28 3.83 -9.45
CA ALA A 115 14.36 3.23 -10.24
C ALA A 115 15.51 2.76 -9.33
N ALA A 116 15.96 3.60 -8.39
CA ALA A 116 17.03 3.25 -7.45
C ALA A 116 16.60 2.11 -6.49
N TYR A 117 15.35 2.11 -6.04
CA TYR A 117 14.82 1.01 -5.24
C TYR A 117 14.82 -0.29 -6.02
N ASN A 118 14.30 -0.27 -7.25
CA ASN A 118 14.22 -1.45 -8.11
C ASN A 118 15.60 -1.99 -8.51
N GLU A 119 16.62 -1.12 -8.63
CA GLU A 119 18.01 -1.52 -8.83
C GLU A 119 18.56 -2.27 -7.61
N ALA A 120 18.32 -1.75 -6.40
CA ALA A 120 18.81 -2.31 -5.15
C ALA A 120 18.04 -3.57 -4.72
N SER A 121 16.73 -3.59 -4.94
CA SER A 121 15.82 -4.67 -4.56
C SER A 121 14.76 -4.84 -5.63
N PRO A 122 15.02 -5.63 -6.68
CA PRO A 122 14.11 -5.83 -7.79
C PRO A 122 12.68 -6.13 -7.34
N LEU A 123 11.76 -5.33 -7.88
CA LEU A 123 10.32 -5.47 -7.70
C LEU A 123 9.80 -6.56 -8.64
N GLU A 124 8.76 -7.27 -8.22
CA GLU A 124 8.12 -8.27 -9.07
C GLU A 124 7.42 -7.61 -10.27
N ASP A 125 7.40 -8.29 -11.41
CA ASP A 125 6.75 -7.80 -12.63
C ASP A 125 5.31 -7.34 -12.35
N GLY A 126 4.88 -6.28 -13.02
CA GLY A 126 3.56 -5.69 -12.83
C GLY A 126 3.45 -4.72 -11.63
N TRP A 127 4.54 -4.39 -10.96
CA TRP A 127 4.50 -3.49 -9.81
C TRP A 127 3.95 -2.08 -10.13
N ARG A 128 4.17 -1.59 -11.34
CA ARG A 128 3.63 -0.27 -11.75
C ARG A 128 2.10 -0.27 -11.81
N GLU A 129 1.52 -1.36 -12.25
CA GLU A 129 0.08 -1.55 -12.31
C GLU A 129 -0.53 -1.70 -10.92
N ARG A 130 0.26 -2.15 -9.92
CA ARG A 130 -0.17 -2.31 -8.53
C ARG A 130 -0.03 -1.05 -7.67
N ILE A 131 0.65 0.00 -8.13
CA ILE A 131 0.83 1.24 -7.34
C ILE A 131 -0.50 1.74 -6.78
N ALA A 132 -1.52 1.90 -7.63
CA ALA A 132 -2.81 2.39 -7.17
C ALA A 132 -3.51 1.41 -6.21
N LEU A 133 -3.31 0.10 -6.36
CA LEU A 133 -3.84 -0.90 -5.41
C LEU A 133 -3.24 -0.73 -4.02
N HIS A 134 -1.92 -0.55 -3.93
CA HIS A 134 -1.22 -0.32 -2.66
C HIS A 134 -1.56 1.04 -2.02
N GLN A 135 -2.09 2.00 -2.78
CA GLN A 135 -2.60 3.27 -2.26
C GLN A 135 -3.98 3.15 -1.59
N ALA A 136 -4.69 2.02 -1.78
CA ALA A 136 -6.06 1.87 -1.27
C ALA A 136 -6.14 2.12 0.25
N HIS A 137 -5.22 1.58 1.04
CA HIS A 137 -5.22 1.75 2.49
C HIS A 137 -5.10 3.22 2.91
N ILE A 138 -4.13 3.95 2.38
CA ILE A 138 -3.94 5.37 2.75
C ILE A 138 -5.15 6.21 2.32
N MET A 139 -5.77 5.90 1.18
CA MET A 139 -7.01 6.56 0.75
C MET A 139 -8.18 6.26 1.68
N MET A 140 -8.32 5.02 2.16
CA MET A 140 -9.36 4.65 3.14
C MET A 140 -9.19 5.40 4.47
N ILE A 141 -7.96 5.53 4.96
CA ILE A 141 -7.65 6.35 6.15
C ILE A 141 -8.08 7.80 5.92
N HIS A 142 -7.68 8.39 4.77
CA HIS A 142 -8.03 9.78 4.47
C HIS A 142 -9.53 10.00 4.33
N CYS A 143 -10.26 9.06 3.76
CA CYS A 143 -11.73 9.10 3.74
C CYS A 143 -12.31 9.11 5.15
N ALA A 144 -11.79 8.28 6.04
CA ALA A 144 -12.29 8.18 7.42
C ALA A 144 -11.98 9.41 8.27
N VAL A 145 -10.79 10.00 8.10
CA VAL A 145 -10.31 11.13 8.92
C VAL A 145 -10.76 12.48 8.35
N PHE A 146 -10.64 12.68 7.04
CA PHE A 146 -10.85 13.96 6.37
C PHE A 146 -12.16 14.04 5.57
N GLY A 147 -12.90 12.93 5.47
CA GLY A 147 -14.24 12.92 4.89
C GLY A 147 -14.30 12.75 3.38
N ARG A 148 -15.42 13.22 2.80
CA ARG A 148 -15.82 12.90 1.42
C ARG A 148 -14.89 13.43 0.32
N SER A 149 -14.02 14.38 0.59
CA SER A 149 -13.08 14.92 -0.41
C SER A 149 -12.15 13.87 -1.00
N TYR A 150 -11.85 12.80 -0.26
CA TYR A 150 -10.98 11.70 -0.69
C TYR A 150 -11.73 10.48 -1.26
N VAL A 151 -13.07 10.47 -1.14
CA VAL A 151 -13.89 9.35 -1.65
C VAL A 151 -13.75 9.13 -3.16
N PRO A 152 -13.68 10.17 -4.02
CA PRO A 152 -13.46 9.97 -5.45
C PRO A 152 -12.21 9.15 -5.78
N ASP A 153 -11.11 9.37 -5.06
CA ASP A 153 -9.86 8.64 -5.26
C ASP A 153 -9.96 7.19 -4.81
N ALA A 154 -10.54 6.93 -3.63
CA ALA A 154 -10.80 5.58 -3.16
C ALA A 154 -11.73 4.80 -4.11
N VAL A 155 -12.76 5.46 -4.64
CA VAL A 155 -13.68 4.89 -5.64
C VAL A 155 -12.99 4.63 -6.98
N ALA A 156 -12.09 5.52 -7.41
CA ALA A 156 -11.31 5.32 -8.64
C ALA A 156 -10.42 4.08 -8.55
N ILE A 157 -9.74 3.88 -7.40
CA ILE A 157 -8.97 2.68 -7.12
C ILE A 157 -9.88 1.44 -7.17
N ALA A 158 -11.00 1.48 -6.45
CA ALA A 158 -11.92 0.34 -6.42
C ALA A 158 -12.46 0.00 -7.82
N ARG A 159 -12.78 0.98 -8.67
CA ARG A 159 -13.22 0.75 -10.06
C ARG A 159 -12.18 0.08 -10.93
N ARG A 160 -10.92 0.35 -10.67
CA ARG A 160 -9.81 -0.22 -11.46
C ARG A 160 -9.61 -1.70 -11.16
N TYR A 161 -9.89 -2.13 -9.95
CA TYR A 161 -9.53 -3.47 -9.46
C TYR A 161 -10.73 -4.32 -9.01
N ALA A 162 -11.96 -3.77 -8.92
CA ALA A 162 -13.17 -4.51 -8.52
C ALA A 162 -13.76 -5.36 -9.65
#